data_37204e647fa408576d0ec2ba63717ca5
#
_entry.id   37204e647fa408576d0ec2ba63717ca5
#
_cell.length_a   1.000
_cell.length_b   1.000
_cell.length_c   1.000
_cell.angle_alpha   90.00
_cell.angle_beta   90.00
_cell.angle_gamma   90.00
#
_symmetry.space_group_name_H-M   'P 1'
#
loop_
_entity.id
_entity.type
_entity.pdbx_description
1 polymer ?
#
loop_
_entity_poly.entity_id
_entity_poly.type
_entity_poly.pdbx_seq_one_letter_code
_entity_poly.pdbx_strand_id
1 'polypeptide(L)'
;FLSAEMGVSGANVAVAETGTVITMTNEGNGRMVATLPKTHLYIFGIEKFVAKMSDIRYIFKVLPRNGTAQNITAYLSFYTGATKVVTDPENDTKEDKNFHMIILDTPERRKIMASEDYKDIFCCIRCAACLNVCPAFRLVGGHVYGGSIYTGGIGTLLTSFLNSRERGKDIQNICLQCGTCNTVCGGKLDIAGMILKLRTKFAQEDGLNPVHKFCLDTVADRHLFHSMLRIASVAQGMITKGQPMIRHLPMFLSGLTAGRSLPSVAPQPFRDILPTIKQDVPNPKGKIAIFTGCLLDFVYVDIATDVVKALNMAGYIVEMPLGQACCGAPATYMGDVENAKKAAEMNLNAMEAEKYDYIVSACPTCTHALRDYVDFFKDDPEMLKKAEELRSKTFDFCKLVSMLGGLPDTGDGVPMKVTYHDSCHLNRYLGVTKEQRELLKATKGVELIEMHDCDKCCGFGGSYSVKFPEMSAPI
;
A
#
# COMPACT_ATOMS: atom_id res chain seq x y z
N PHE A 1 13.47 -40.66 -14.09
CA PHE A 1 12.90 -40.04 -15.30
C PHE A 1 12.73 -41.04 -16.43
N LEU A 2 13.74 -41.87 -16.72
CA LEU A 2 13.67 -42.84 -17.86
C LEU A 2 12.61 -43.92 -17.69
N SER A 3 12.27 -44.29 -16.46
CA SER A 3 11.22 -45.29 -16.16
C SER A 3 9.81 -44.67 -15.98
N ALA A 4 9.70 -43.34 -16.10
CA ALA A 4 8.41 -42.69 -15.93
C ALA A 4 7.54 -42.85 -17.17
N GLU A 5 6.32 -43.33 -17.02
CA GLU A 5 5.36 -43.52 -18.11
C GLU A 5 4.62 -42.24 -18.49
N MET A 6 4.45 -41.32 -17.48
CA MET A 6 3.76 -40.07 -17.64
C MET A 6 4.54 -38.92 -17.02
N GLY A 7 4.64 -37.81 -17.74
CA GLY A 7 5.08 -36.51 -17.23
C GLY A 7 3.90 -35.57 -17.04
N VAL A 8 3.87 -34.85 -15.91
CA VAL A 8 2.84 -33.85 -15.64
C VAL A 8 3.51 -32.51 -15.39
N SER A 9 3.05 -31.46 -16.06
CA SER A 9 3.57 -30.10 -15.85
C SER A 9 2.50 -29.02 -16.00
N GLY A 10 2.78 -27.85 -15.39
CA GLY A 10 2.03 -26.63 -15.63
C GLY A 10 2.55 -25.84 -16.82
N ALA A 11 1.83 -24.81 -17.24
CA ALA A 11 2.24 -23.89 -18.29
C ALA A 11 2.55 -22.49 -17.73
N ASN A 12 3.58 -21.84 -18.27
CA ASN A 12 3.75 -20.39 -18.07
C ASN A 12 2.77 -19.62 -18.94
N VAL A 13 2.62 -20.03 -20.21
CA VAL A 13 1.73 -19.41 -21.20
C VAL A 13 1.16 -20.50 -22.12
N ALA A 14 -0.06 -20.31 -22.58
CA ALA A 14 -0.67 -21.05 -23.68
C ALA A 14 -1.13 -20.06 -24.77
N VAL A 15 -0.95 -20.39 -26.04
CA VAL A 15 -1.30 -19.54 -27.18
C VAL A 15 -2.54 -20.11 -27.86
N ALA A 16 -3.64 -19.36 -27.85
CA ALA A 16 -4.91 -19.83 -28.41
C ALA A 16 -4.86 -20.00 -29.94
N GLU A 17 -4.18 -19.08 -30.62
CA GLU A 17 -4.02 -19.10 -32.09
C GLU A 17 -3.41 -20.39 -32.63
N THR A 18 -2.46 -20.97 -31.88
CA THR A 18 -1.66 -22.13 -32.37
C THR A 18 -1.83 -23.40 -31.54
N GLY A 19 -2.51 -23.33 -30.39
CA GLY A 19 -2.55 -24.42 -29.42
C GLY A 19 -1.20 -24.70 -28.73
N THR A 20 -0.24 -23.78 -28.83
CA THR A 20 1.10 -23.97 -28.28
C THR A 20 1.12 -23.71 -26.79
N VAL A 21 1.67 -24.65 -26.02
CA VAL A 21 1.98 -24.48 -24.59
C VAL A 21 3.45 -24.17 -24.42
N ILE A 22 3.76 -23.20 -23.56
CA ILE A 22 5.13 -22.72 -23.37
C ILE A 22 5.52 -22.85 -21.90
N THR A 23 6.70 -23.44 -21.68
CA THR A 23 7.35 -23.48 -20.37
C THR A 23 8.68 -22.72 -20.40
N MET A 24 8.94 -21.96 -19.34
CA MET A 24 10.19 -21.25 -19.10
C MET A 24 10.87 -21.84 -17.87
N THR A 25 12.10 -22.30 -18.04
CA THR A 25 12.90 -22.89 -16.97
C THR A 25 14.35 -22.44 -17.09
N ASN A 26 15.10 -22.48 -15.98
CA ASN A 26 16.55 -22.28 -15.98
C ASN A 26 17.32 -23.61 -16.00
N GLU A 27 16.70 -24.72 -15.53
CA GLU A 27 17.36 -26.03 -15.32
C GLU A 27 16.93 -26.94 -16.42
N GLY A 28 16.44 -27.23 -17.18
CA GLY A 28 16.05 -28.24 -18.20
C GLY A 28 15.14 -29.35 -17.66
N ASN A 29 14.80 -29.36 -16.38
CA ASN A 29 13.90 -30.33 -15.76
C ASN A 29 12.52 -30.36 -16.43
N GLY A 30 11.94 -29.22 -16.75
CA GLY A 30 10.67 -29.13 -17.46
C GLY A 30 10.71 -29.79 -18.84
N ARG A 31 11.85 -29.70 -19.55
CA ARG A 31 12.03 -30.40 -20.82
C ARG A 31 12.10 -31.93 -20.65
N MET A 32 12.86 -32.38 -19.63
CA MET A 32 12.93 -33.83 -19.35
C MET A 32 11.54 -34.41 -19.04
N VAL A 33 10.77 -33.73 -18.17
CA VAL A 33 9.39 -34.15 -17.85
C VAL A 33 8.50 -34.18 -19.10
N ALA A 34 8.69 -33.21 -20.00
CA ALA A 34 7.88 -33.11 -21.21
C ALA A 34 8.34 -34.08 -22.33
N THR A 35 9.61 -34.46 -22.41
CA THR A 35 10.16 -35.20 -23.58
C THR A 35 10.41 -36.65 -23.32
N LEU A 36 10.85 -37.07 -22.13
CA LEU A 36 11.22 -38.47 -21.86
C LEU A 36 10.03 -39.42 -21.75
N PRO A 37 8.95 -39.14 -20.97
CA PRO A 37 7.84 -40.05 -20.85
C PRO A 37 7.03 -40.17 -22.15
N LYS A 38 6.42 -41.34 -22.37
CA LYS A 38 5.53 -41.58 -23.50
C LYS A 38 4.27 -40.70 -23.47
N THR A 39 3.75 -40.39 -22.28
CA THR A 39 2.59 -39.54 -22.10
C THR A 39 3.00 -38.23 -21.41
N HIS A 40 2.56 -37.11 -21.96
CA HIS A 40 2.74 -35.81 -21.30
C HIS A 40 1.40 -35.09 -21.11
N LEU A 41 1.11 -34.70 -19.88
CA LEU A 41 -0.10 -33.98 -19.45
C LEU A 41 0.24 -32.57 -18.99
N TYR A 42 -0.30 -31.58 -19.66
CA TYR A 42 -0.33 -30.18 -19.18
C TYR A 42 -1.60 -29.92 -18.38
N ILE A 43 -1.44 -29.28 -17.19
CA ILE A 43 -2.56 -28.81 -16.36
C ILE A 43 -2.34 -27.32 -16.04
N PHE A 44 -3.24 -26.44 -16.48
CA PHE A 44 -3.13 -25.01 -16.25
C PHE A 44 -4.48 -24.29 -16.26
N GLY A 45 -4.55 -23.14 -15.62
CA GLY A 45 -5.77 -22.33 -15.60
C GLY A 45 -6.00 -21.59 -16.91
N ILE A 46 -7.26 -21.30 -17.23
CA ILE A 46 -7.68 -20.56 -18.42
C ILE A 46 -6.99 -19.19 -18.54
N GLU A 47 -6.62 -18.60 -17.42
CA GLU A 47 -5.90 -17.32 -17.35
C GLU A 47 -4.48 -17.38 -17.94
N LYS A 48 -3.98 -18.56 -18.32
CA LYS A 48 -2.67 -18.71 -18.96
C LYS A 48 -2.70 -18.47 -20.46
N PHE A 49 -3.88 -18.34 -21.05
CA PHE A 49 -3.99 -18.09 -22.47
C PHE A 49 -3.64 -16.65 -22.83
N VAL A 50 -2.89 -16.53 -23.93
CA VAL A 50 -2.76 -15.30 -24.73
C VAL A 50 -3.38 -15.56 -26.11
N ALA A 51 -3.86 -14.50 -26.76
CA ALA A 51 -4.57 -14.65 -28.03
C ALA A 51 -3.63 -15.10 -29.16
N LYS A 52 -2.49 -14.41 -29.29
CA LYS A 52 -1.58 -14.58 -30.43
C LYS A 52 -0.17 -14.93 -29.99
N MET A 53 0.58 -15.57 -30.88
CA MET A 53 2.00 -15.85 -30.68
C MET A 53 2.83 -14.58 -30.45
N SER A 54 2.46 -13.46 -31.05
CA SER A 54 3.14 -12.17 -30.85
C SER A 54 3.06 -11.64 -29.41
N ASP A 55 2.05 -12.04 -28.65
CA ASP A 55 1.79 -11.50 -27.30
C ASP A 55 2.79 -12.05 -26.26
N ILE A 56 3.38 -13.21 -26.54
CA ILE A 56 4.35 -13.86 -25.65
C ILE A 56 5.61 -13.03 -25.43
N ARG A 57 5.96 -12.14 -26.35
CA ARG A 57 7.18 -11.32 -26.30
C ARG A 57 7.28 -10.46 -25.03
N TYR A 58 6.15 -9.99 -24.51
CA TYR A 58 6.11 -9.19 -23.29
C TYR A 58 6.43 -10.04 -22.07
N ILE A 59 5.83 -11.22 -21.98
CA ILE A 59 6.05 -12.16 -20.86
C ILE A 59 7.51 -12.62 -20.86
N PHE A 60 8.08 -12.93 -22.02
CA PHE A 60 9.48 -13.39 -22.14
C PHE A 60 10.51 -12.33 -21.77
N LYS A 61 10.16 -11.05 -21.91
CA LYS A 61 11.04 -9.96 -21.47
C LYS A 61 10.90 -9.67 -19.97
N VAL A 62 9.70 -9.74 -19.43
CA VAL A 62 9.40 -9.29 -18.07
C VAL A 62 9.65 -10.39 -17.05
N LEU A 63 9.23 -11.64 -17.32
CA LEU A 63 9.32 -12.71 -16.33
C LEU A 63 10.75 -13.05 -15.91
N PRO A 64 11.74 -13.26 -16.80
CA PRO A 64 13.11 -13.55 -16.38
C PRO A 64 13.76 -12.38 -15.61
N ARG A 65 13.50 -11.14 -16.05
CA ARG A 65 14.05 -9.95 -15.39
C ARG A 65 13.53 -9.79 -13.97
N ASN A 66 12.23 -9.96 -13.78
CA ASN A 66 11.62 -9.78 -12.47
C ASN A 66 11.80 -11.00 -11.55
N GLY A 67 11.89 -12.20 -12.10
CA GLY A 67 12.05 -13.43 -11.31
C GLY A 67 13.48 -13.70 -10.88
N THR A 68 14.43 -13.51 -11.80
CA THR A 68 15.81 -13.94 -11.61
C THR A 68 16.87 -12.90 -12.04
N ALA A 69 16.47 -11.68 -12.33
CA ALA A 69 17.32 -10.59 -12.84
C ALA A 69 18.08 -10.93 -14.15
N GLN A 70 17.56 -11.87 -14.94
CA GLN A 70 18.13 -12.27 -16.23
C GLN A 70 17.54 -11.45 -17.37
N ASN A 71 18.35 -11.09 -18.36
CA ASN A 71 17.85 -10.44 -19.57
C ASN A 71 16.98 -11.37 -20.42
N ILE A 72 17.33 -12.67 -20.47
CA ILE A 72 16.61 -13.77 -21.11
C ILE A 72 16.65 -15.00 -20.21
N THR A 73 15.64 -15.87 -20.32
CA THR A 73 15.65 -17.17 -19.65
C THR A 73 16.63 -18.15 -20.33
N ALA A 74 17.13 -19.13 -19.58
CA ALA A 74 18.02 -20.15 -20.14
C ALA A 74 17.29 -21.07 -21.13
N TYR A 75 16.05 -21.46 -20.81
CA TYR A 75 15.27 -22.37 -21.65
C TYR A 75 13.86 -21.87 -21.87
N LEU A 76 13.50 -21.77 -23.13
CA LEU A 76 12.12 -21.59 -23.64
C LEU A 76 11.73 -22.81 -24.45
N SER A 77 10.72 -23.52 -24.00
CA SER A 77 10.24 -24.72 -24.67
C SER A 77 8.81 -24.54 -25.18
N PHE A 78 8.61 -24.78 -26.45
CA PHE A 78 7.34 -24.64 -27.17
C PHE A 78 6.81 -26.03 -27.54
N TYR A 79 5.60 -26.32 -27.13
CA TYR A 79 4.95 -27.61 -27.39
C TYR A 79 3.64 -27.33 -28.12
N THR A 80 3.62 -27.61 -29.45
CA THR A 80 2.46 -27.33 -30.31
C THR A 80 1.61 -28.57 -30.54
N GLY A 81 2.07 -29.73 -30.09
CA GLY A 81 1.37 -30.99 -30.24
C GLY A 81 2.20 -32.21 -29.86
N ALA A 82 1.71 -33.38 -30.15
CA ALA A 82 2.43 -34.62 -29.91
C ALA A 82 3.69 -34.71 -30.77
N THR A 83 4.75 -35.22 -30.19
CA THR A 83 6.02 -35.56 -30.89
C THR A 83 6.25 -37.05 -30.79
N LYS A 84 7.35 -37.54 -31.36
CA LYS A 84 7.77 -38.94 -31.18
C LYS A 84 8.72 -39.06 -30.01
N VAL A 85 8.64 -40.13 -29.25
CA VAL A 85 9.59 -40.48 -28.19
C VAL A 85 10.45 -41.65 -28.69
N VAL A 86 11.74 -41.57 -28.40
CA VAL A 86 12.67 -42.66 -28.70
C VAL A 86 12.51 -43.75 -27.64
N THR A 87 12.04 -44.91 -28.02
CA THR A 87 11.80 -46.06 -27.13
C THR A 87 12.96 -47.03 -27.11
N ASP A 88 13.72 -47.08 -28.18
CA ASP A 88 14.97 -47.85 -28.29
C ASP A 88 16.05 -46.97 -28.95
N PRO A 89 17.00 -46.42 -28.17
CA PRO A 89 18.07 -45.58 -28.69
C PRO A 89 19.05 -46.30 -29.61
N GLU A 90 19.23 -47.61 -29.42
CA GLU A 90 20.17 -48.42 -30.22
C GLU A 90 19.63 -48.65 -31.65
N ASN A 91 18.34 -48.77 -31.77
CA ASN A 91 17.69 -49.02 -33.06
C ASN A 91 16.92 -47.80 -33.61
N ASP A 92 17.04 -46.61 -32.99
CA ASP A 92 16.30 -45.39 -33.32
C ASP A 92 14.79 -45.59 -33.44
N THR A 93 14.25 -46.54 -32.66
CA THR A 93 12.83 -46.84 -32.68
C THR A 93 12.05 -45.71 -32.03
N LYS A 94 11.07 -45.15 -32.72
CA LYS A 94 10.26 -44.02 -32.30
C LYS A 94 8.80 -44.38 -32.25
N GLU A 95 8.16 -44.13 -31.11
CA GLU A 95 6.71 -44.26 -30.94
C GLU A 95 6.04 -42.90 -30.84
N ASP A 96 4.75 -42.86 -31.18
CA ASP A 96 3.95 -41.65 -31.02
C ASP A 96 3.75 -41.33 -29.55
N LYS A 97 3.97 -40.05 -29.18
CA LYS A 97 3.78 -39.51 -27.84
C LYS A 97 2.33 -39.10 -27.64
N ASN A 98 1.77 -39.45 -26.50
CA ASN A 98 0.47 -38.92 -26.07
C ASN A 98 0.65 -37.54 -25.47
N PHE A 99 -0.09 -36.56 -25.99
CA PHE A 99 -0.06 -35.18 -25.50
C PHE A 99 -1.48 -34.76 -25.08
N HIS A 100 -1.62 -34.37 -23.81
CA HIS A 100 -2.90 -33.99 -23.26
C HIS A 100 -2.82 -32.63 -22.62
N MET A 101 -3.91 -31.86 -22.69
CA MET A 101 -4.07 -30.58 -21.99
C MET A 101 -5.36 -30.58 -21.16
N ILE A 102 -5.25 -30.27 -19.86
CA ILE A 102 -6.38 -30.00 -18.99
C ILE A 102 -6.38 -28.51 -18.69
N ILE A 103 -7.42 -27.82 -19.13
CA ILE A 103 -7.63 -26.40 -18.90
C ILE A 103 -8.59 -26.25 -17.73
N LEU A 104 -8.10 -25.63 -16.65
CA LEU A 104 -8.91 -25.38 -15.45
C LEU A 104 -9.73 -24.11 -15.65
N ASP A 105 -11.03 -24.28 -15.83
CA ASP A 105 -12.00 -23.18 -15.93
C ASP A 105 -13.09 -23.40 -14.88
N THR A 106 -12.95 -22.73 -13.74
CA THR A 106 -13.86 -22.86 -12.60
C THR A 106 -14.74 -21.62 -12.45
N PRO A 107 -15.92 -21.76 -11.80
CA PRO A 107 -16.80 -20.62 -11.52
C PRO A 107 -16.08 -19.49 -10.75
N GLU A 108 -15.16 -19.84 -9.85
CA GLU A 108 -14.37 -18.87 -9.08
C GLU A 108 -13.44 -18.06 -9.99
N ARG A 109 -12.77 -18.71 -10.95
CA ARG A 109 -11.92 -18.01 -11.93
C ARG A 109 -12.75 -17.06 -12.79
N ARG A 110 -13.90 -17.51 -13.29
CA ARG A 110 -14.80 -16.67 -14.08
C ARG A 110 -15.34 -15.47 -13.30
N LYS A 111 -15.68 -15.63 -12.01
CA LYS A 111 -16.07 -14.53 -11.13
C LYS A 111 -14.97 -13.49 -10.97
N ILE A 112 -13.70 -13.92 -10.80
CA ILE A 112 -12.56 -13.01 -10.73
C ILE A 112 -12.39 -12.26 -12.05
N MET A 113 -12.44 -12.98 -13.18
CA MET A 113 -12.27 -12.39 -14.52
C MET A 113 -13.36 -11.34 -14.84
N ALA A 114 -14.56 -11.53 -14.33
CA ALA A 114 -15.69 -10.60 -14.49
C ALA A 114 -15.69 -9.45 -13.50
N SER A 115 -14.83 -9.48 -12.47
CA SER A 115 -14.78 -8.44 -11.44
C SER A 115 -13.90 -7.27 -11.86
N GLU A 116 -14.45 -6.07 -11.87
CA GLU A 116 -13.66 -4.84 -12.10
C GLU A 116 -12.59 -4.62 -11.03
N ASP A 117 -12.80 -5.10 -9.80
CA ASP A 117 -11.87 -4.95 -8.70
C ASP A 117 -10.72 -5.94 -8.71
N TYR A 118 -10.90 -7.14 -9.33
CA TYR A 118 -9.97 -8.25 -9.17
C TYR A 118 -9.53 -8.90 -10.47
N LYS A 119 -10.08 -8.55 -11.64
CA LYS A 119 -9.72 -9.15 -12.94
C LYS A 119 -8.23 -9.12 -13.22
N ASP A 120 -7.55 -8.06 -12.80
CA ASP A 120 -6.12 -7.87 -13.02
C ASP A 120 -5.23 -8.88 -12.26
N ILE A 121 -5.77 -9.61 -11.28
CA ILE A 121 -5.04 -10.69 -10.59
C ILE A 121 -4.46 -11.69 -11.60
N PHE A 122 -5.17 -11.95 -12.69
CA PHE A 122 -4.75 -12.90 -13.71
C PHE A 122 -3.69 -12.37 -14.68
N CYS A 123 -3.43 -11.06 -14.68
CA CYS A 123 -2.27 -10.48 -15.34
C CYS A 123 -0.95 -10.77 -14.62
N CYS A 124 -1.01 -11.42 -13.44
CA CYS A 124 0.17 -11.82 -12.69
C CYS A 124 0.96 -12.92 -13.40
N ILE A 125 2.21 -12.61 -13.75
CA ILE A 125 3.16 -13.53 -14.41
C ILE A 125 3.88 -14.48 -13.46
N ARG A 126 3.59 -14.44 -12.15
CA ARG A 126 4.16 -15.32 -11.10
C ARG A 126 5.68 -15.16 -10.88
N CYS A 127 6.25 -13.99 -11.14
CA CYS A 127 7.68 -13.72 -11.00
C CYS A 127 8.17 -13.58 -9.55
N ALA A 128 7.27 -13.52 -8.57
CA ALA A 128 7.57 -13.36 -7.13
C ALA A 128 8.26 -12.04 -6.72
N ALA A 129 8.46 -11.06 -7.62
CA ALA A 129 9.10 -9.78 -7.28
C ALA A 129 8.44 -9.08 -6.08
N CYS A 130 7.11 -9.14 -5.97
CA CYS A 130 6.36 -8.58 -4.85
C CYS A 130 6.72 -9.23 -3.48
N LEU A 131 7.20 -10.46 -3.46
CA LEU A 131 7.63 -11.16 -2.25
C LEU A 131 9.02 -10.68 -1.82
N ASN A 132 9.92 -10.48 -2.77
CA ASN A 132 11.30 -10.04 -2.52
C ASN A 132 11.37 -8.70 -1.78
N VAL A 133 10.40 -7.81 -2.03
CA VAL A 133 10.37 -6.47 -1.42
C VAL A 133 9.39 -6.36 -0.26
N CYS A 134 8.60 -7.40 0.00
CA CYS A 134 7.59 -7.35 1.05
C CYS A 134 8.22 -7.48 2.44
N PRO A 135 8.13 -6.45 3.32
CA PRO A 135 8.75 -6.50 4.63
C PRO A 135 8.16 -7.63 5.50
N ALA A 136 6.84 -7.81 5.47
CA ALA A 136 6.19 -8.88 6.23
C ALA A 136 6.60 -10.27 5.72
N PHE A 137 6.65 -10.49 4.39
CA PHE A 137 7.07 -11.77 3.84
C PHE A 137 8.53 -12.10 4.17
N ARG A 138 9.41 -11.11 4.11
CA ARG A 138 10.83 -11.29 4.49
C ARG A 138 11.02 -11.66 5.95
N LEU A 139 10.11 -11.23 6.82
CA LEU A 139 10.17 -11.52 8.24
C LEU A 139 9.63 -12.91 8.58
N VAL A 140 8.44 -13.27 8.08
CA VAL A 140 7.71 -14.46 8.52
C VAL A 140 7.64 -15.59 7.50
N GLY A 141 8.05 -15.33 6.26
CA GLY A 141 8.05 -16.31 5.17
C GLY A 141 6.65 -16.72 4.69
N GLY A 142 6.64 -17.65 3.72
CA GLY A 142 5.42 -18.06 3.03
C GLY A 142 4.49 -18.93 3.84
N HIS A 143 4.98 -19.68 4.82
CA HIS A 143 4.14 -20.54 5.66
C HIS A 143 3.20 -19.73 6.57
N VAL A 144 3.68 -18.59 7.09
CA VAL A 144 2.88 -17.69 7.91
C VAL A 144 2.07 -16.74 7.04
N TYR A 145 2.73 -16.11 6.05
CA TYR A 145 2.08 -15.15 5.17
C TYR A 145 1.63 -15.82 3.84
N GLY A 146 0.87 -16.91 3.93
CA GLY A 146 0.37 -17.58 2.74
C GLY A 146 -0.65 -18.66 3.05
N GLY A 147 -1.16 -19.25 1.97
CA GLY A 147 -1.95 -20.48 1.98
C GLY A 147 -1.09 -21.70 1.68
N SER A 148 -1.71 -22.79 1.28
CA SER A 148 -1.02 -24.03 0.93
C SER A 148 -0.25 -23.95 -0.40
N ILE A 149 -0.62 -23.00 -1.30
CA ILE A 149 -0.05 -22.90 -2.66
C ILE A 149 0.53 -21.51 -2.91
N TYR A 150 -0.21 -20.45 -2.56
CA TYR A 150 0.14 -19.07 -2.86
C TYR A 150 0.55 -18.33 -1.60
N THR A 151 1.55 -17.45 -1.70
CA THR A 151 2.13 -16.73 -0.54
C THR A 151 2.24 -15.24 -0.79
N GLY A 152 2.09 -14.44 0.27
CA GLY A 152 2.35 -13.01 0.36
C GLY A 152 1.78 -12.19 -0.80
N GLY A 153 1.95 -10.90 -0.83
CA GLY A 153 1.61 -10.08 -1.99
C GLY A 153 0.37 -10.49 -2.77
N ILE A 154 0.52 -10.75 -4.08
CA ILE A 154 -0.56 -11.24 -4.93
C ILE A 154 -1.11 -12.60 -4.47
N GLY A 155 -0.30 -13.40 -3.78
CA GLY A 155 -0.71 -14.70 -3.25
C GLY A 155 -1.80 -14.62 -2.19
N THR A 156 -1.90 -13.51 -1.46
CA THR A 156 -3.01 -13.23 -0.53
C THR A 156 -4.35 -13.25 -1.26
N LEU A 157 -4.44 -12.59 -2.42
CA LEU A 157 -5.64 -12.57 -3.25
C LEU A 157 -5.95 -13.95 -3.83
N LEU A 158 -4.94 -14.60 -4.39
CA LEU A 158 -5.11 -15.94 -4.99
C LEU A 158 -5.52 -16.98 -3.95
N THR A 159 -4.97 -16.94 -2.73
CA THR A 159 -5.39 -17.83 -1.64
C THR A 159 -6.86 -17.60 -1.33
N SER A 160 -7.29 -16.35 -1.19
CA SER A 160 -8.66 -16.00 -0.82
C SER A 160 -9.69 -16.47 -1.84
N PHE A 161 -9.37 -16.43 -3.12
CA PHE A 161 -10.32 -16.76 -4.19
C PHE A 161 -10.21 -18.19 -4.69
N LEU A 162 -9.02 -18.79 -4.71
CA LEU A 162 -8.78 -20.07 -5.36
C LEU A 162 -8.40 -21.20 -4.40
N ASN A 163 -8.18 -20.93 -3.12
CA ASN A 163 -7.74 -21.94 -2.18
C ASN A 163 -8.61 -21.99 -0.92
N SER A 164 -8.52 -20.98 -0.03
CA SER A 164 -9.28 -20.92 1.20
C SER A 164 -9.62 -19.47 1.55
N ARG A 165 -10.92 -19.20 1.65
CA ARG A 165 -11.43 -17.88 2.07
C ARG A 165 -11.00 -17.55 3.51
N GLU A 166 -11.09 -18.53 4.41
CA GLU A 166 -10.75 -18.37 5.83
C GLU A 166 -9.27 -18.03 5.97
N ARG A 167 -8.40 -18.75 5.26
CA ARG A 167 -6.98 -18.46 5.26
C ARG A 167 -6.69 -17.09 4.64
N GLY A 168 -7.39 -16.72 3.58
CA GLY A 168 -7.33 -15.40 2.97
C GLY A 168 -7.70 -14.28 3.92
N LYS A 169 -8.73 -14.49 4.75
CA LYS A 169 -9.17 -13.56 5.79
C LYS A 169 -8.10 -13.33 6.85
N ASP A 170 -7.35 -14.35 7.22
CA ASP A 170 -6.24 -14.22 8.18
C ASP A 170 -5.07 -13.45 7.56
N ILE A 171 -4.56 -13.92 6.43
CA ILE A 171 -3.31 -13.42 5.85
C ILE A 171 -3.42 -12.01 5.28
N GLN A 172 -4.60 -11.56 4.85
CA GLN A 172 -4.76 -10.18 4.36
C GLN A 172 -4.47 -9.14 5.45
N ASN A 173 -4.63 -9.49 6.73
CA ASN A 173 -4.30 -8.62 7.86
C ASN A 173 -2.79 -8.39 8.01
N ILE A 174 -1.96 -9.32 7.51
CA ILE A 174 -0.49 -9.22 7.54
C ILE A 174 0.04 -8.13 6.59
N CYS A 175 -0.76 -7.69 5.62
CA CYS A 175 -0.37 -6.62 4.71
C CYS A 175 -0.38 -5.25 5.42
N LEU A 176 0.80 -4.60 5.45
CA LEU A 176 0.99 -3.25 6.02
C LEU A 176 0.44 -2.12 5.13
N GLN A 177 -0.03 -2.41 3.93
CA GLN A 177 -0.44 -1.38 2.95
C GLN A 177 0.69 -0.39 2.59
N CYS A 178 1.95 -0.83 2.60
CA CYS A 178 3.10 0.04 2.29
C CYS A 178 3.30 0.32 0.79
N GLY A 179 2.62 -0.41 -0.11
CA GLY A 179 2.67 -0.20 -1.55
C GLY A 179 3.97 -0.62 -2.26
N THR A 180 4.98 -1.15 -1.55
CA THR A 180 6.27 -1.50 -2.19
C THR A 180 6.10 -2.57 -3.28
N CYS A 181 5.16 -3.51 -3.11
CA CYS A 181 4.87 -4.52 -4.12
C CYS A 181 4.36 -3.94 -5.46
N ASN A 182 3.67 -2.80 -5.43
CA ASN A 182 3.17 -2.13 -6.62
C ASN A 182 4.32 -1.54 -7.45
N THR A 183 5.38 -1.02 -6.79
CA THR A 183 6.50 -0.35 -7.48
C THR A 183 7.36 -1.31 -8.30
N VAL A 184 7.47 -2.56 -7.87
CA VAL A 184 8.29 -3.59 -8.52
C VAL A 184 7.50 -4.52 -9.45
N CYS A 185 6.19 -4.39 -9.48
CA CYS A 185 5.35 -5.27 -10.29
C CYS A 185 5.54 -5.00 -11.79
N GLY A 186 6.09 -5.97 -12.51
CA GLY A 186 6.25 -5.88 -13.96
C GLY A 186 4.93 -5.79 -14.73
N GLY A 187 3.84 -6.33 -14.17
CA GLY A 187 2.48 -6.21 -14.69
C GLY A 187 1.74 -4.95 -14.27
N LYS A 188 2.38 -4.05 -13.50
CA LYS A 188 1.77 -2.81 -12.99
C LYS A 188 0.49 -3.02 -12.19
N LEU A 189 0.40 -4.13 -11.47
CA LEU A 189 -0.76 -4.46 -10.64
C LEU A 189 -0.77 -3.60 -9.37
N ASP A 190 -1.94 -3.07 -9.02
CA ASP A 190 -2.19 -2.46 -7.72
C ASP A 190 -2.49 -3.53 -6.66
N ILE A 191 -1.46 -4.27 -6.28
CA ILE A 191 -1.58 -5.40 -5.34
C ILE A 191 -2.05 -4.92 -3.97
N ALA A 192 -1.51 -3.81 -3.49
CA ALA A 192 -1.88 -3.25 -2.18
C ALA A 192 -3.34 -2.79 -2.17
N GLY A 193 -3.79 -2.07 -3.20
CA GLY A 193 -5.17 -1.63 -3.34
C GLY A 193 -6.16 -2.81 -3.44
N MET A 194 -5.84 -3.83 -4.24
CA MET A 194 -6.67 -5.04 -4.32
C MET A 194 -6.76 -5.77 -2.95
N ILE A 195 -5.67 -5.84 -2.17
CA ILE A 195 -5.72 -6.41 -0.82
C ILE A 195 -6.59 -5.53 0.11
N LEU A 196 -6.54 -4.21 -0.03
CA LEU A 196 -7.41 -3.31 0.73
C LEU A 196 -8.89 -3.53 0.39
N LYS A 197 -9.24 -3.63 -0.89
CA LYS A 197 -10.59 -3.98 -1.33
C LYS A 197 -11.04 -5.35 -0.77
N LEU A 198 -10.15 -6.32 -0.75
CA LEU A 198 -10.43 -7.64 -0.15
C LEU A 198 -10.68 -7.52 1.36
N ARG A 199 -9.89 -6.71 2.07
CA ARG A 199 -10.08 -6.42 3.50
C ARG A 199 -11.43 -5.77 3.76
N THR A 200 -11.80 -4.79 2.96
CA THR A 200 -13.11 -4.14 2.99
C THR A 200 -14.24 -5.14 2.77
N LYS A 201 -14.11 -6.01 1.77
CA LYS A 201 -15.09 -7.06 1.50
C LYS A 201 -15.29 -7.99 2.71
N PHE A 202 -14.21 -8.46 3.31
CA PHE A 202 -14.32 -9.30 4.53
C PHE A 202 -14.91 -8.55 5.72
N ALA A 203 -14.58 -7.26 5.90
CA ALA A 203 -15.15 -6.44 6.95
C ALA A 203 -16.67 -6.24 6.76
N GLN A 204 -17.13 -6.10 5.52
CA GLN A 204 -18.56 -5.97 5.19
C GLN A 204 -19.33 -7.30 5.35
N GLU A 205 -18.73 -8.42 4.93
CA GLU A 205 -19.38 -9.73 4.97
C GLU A 205 -19.40 -10.35 6.38
N ASP A 206 -18.29 -10.23 7.13
CA ASP A 206 -18.09 -10.92 8.39
C ASP A 206 -18.11 -10.00 9.63
N GLY A 207 -18.12 -8.69 9.39
CA GLY A 207 -17.98 -7.69 10.45
C GLY A 207 -16.53 -7.51 10.92
N LEU A 208 -16.31 -6.46 11.69
CA LEU A 208 -15.05 -6.19 12.38
C LEU A 208 -15.06 -6.75 13.78
N ASN A 209 -13.88 -6.98 14.34
CA ASN A 209 -13.76 -7.26 15.77
C ASN A 209 -14.45 -6.15 16.59
N PRO A 210 -15.31 -6.46 17.58
CA PRO A 210 -16.09 -5.47 18.33
C PRO A 210 -15.25 -4.37 18.97
N VAL A 211 -14.06 -4.68 19.48
CA VAL A 211 -13.15 -3.68 20.08
C VAL A 211 -12.64 -2.73 19.00
N HIS A 212 -12.25 -3.26 17.84
CA HIS A 212 -11.81 -2.41 16.72
C HIS A 212 -12.96 -1.54 16.20
N LYS A 213 -14.16 -2.08 16.07
CA LYS A 213 -15.34 -1.32 15.64
C LYS A 213 -15.64 -0.19 16.63
N PHE A 214 -15.65 -0.47 17.91
CA PHE A 214 -15.84 0.56 18.95
C PHE A 214 -14.79 1.67 18.87
N CYS A 215 -13.51 1.33 18.67
CA CYS A 215 -12.45 2.34 18.50
C CYS A 215 -12.68 3.19 17.25
N LEU A 216 -13.09 2.57 16.12
CA LEU A 216 -13.34 3.29 14.87
C LEU A 216 -14.59 4.18 14.97
N ASP A 217 -15.65 3.71 15.59
CA ASP A 217 -16.86 4.49 15.85
C ASP A 217 -16.55 5.72 16.72
N THR A 218 -15.71 5.53 17.75
CA THR A 218 -15.23 6.62 18.61
C THR A 218 -14.44 7.67 17.80
N VAL A 219 -13.50 7.22 16.94
CA VAL A 219 -12.69 8.12 16.11
C VAL A 219 -13.53 8.83 15.05
N ALA A 220 -14.58 8.19 14.54
CA ALA A 220 -15.51 8.75 13.58
C ALA A 220 -16.51 9.75 14.20
N ASP A 221 -16.72 9.69 15.51
CA ASP A 221 -17.44 10.75 16.25
C ASP A 221 -16.47 11.83 16.69
N ARG A 222 -16.47 12.94 15.95
CA ARG A 222 -15.57 14.07 16.20
C ARG A 222 -15.67 14.61 17.62
N HIS A 223 -16.88 14.75 18.15
CA HIS A 223 -17.08 15.36 19.48
C HIS A 223 -16.60 14.43 20.59
N LEU A 224 -16.95 13.16 20.51
CA LEU A 224 -16.51 12.14 21.45
C LEU A 224 -14.98 12.00 21.41
N PHE A 225 -14.40 11.86 20.22
CA PHE A 225 -12.96 11.68 20.05
C PHE A 225 -12.14 12.87 20.58
N HIS A 226 -12.52 14.09 20.24
CA HIS A 226 -11.82 15.28 20.72
C HIS A 226 -11.97 15.46 22.24
N SER A 227 -13.14 15.14 22.80
CA SER A 227 -13.35 15.18 24.25
C SER A 227 -12.48 14.15 24.97
N MET A 228 -12.39 12.94 24.44
CA MET A 228 -11.51 11.90 24.99
C MET A 228 -10.04 12.30 24.94
N LEU A 229 -9.57 12.92 23.84
CA LEU A 229 -8.19 13.40 23.74
C LEU A 229 -7.90 14.54 24.73
N ARG A 230 -8.84 15.45 24.96
CA ARG A 230 -8.69 16.51 25.98
C ARG A 230 -8.63 15.92 27.39
N ILE A 231 -9.46 14.93 27.72
CA ILE A 231 -9.40 14.22 29.00
C ILE A 231 -8.07 13.49 29.14
N ALA A 232 -7.65 12.78 28.09
CA ALA A 232 -6.38 12.05 28.08
C ALA A 232 -5.18 13.00 28.28
N SER A 233 -5.22 14.20 27.70
CA SER A 233 -4.18 15.23 27.89
C SER A 233 -4.00 15.60 29.37
N VAL A 234 -5.08 15.75 30.12
CA VAL A 234 -5.03 16.04 31.56
C VAL A 234 -4.59 14.82 32.36
N ALA A 235 -5.21 13.67 32.08
CA ALA A 235 -4.95 12.44 32.83
C ALA A 235 -3.53 11.90 32.65
N GLN A 236 -2.93 12.05 31.48
CA GLN A 236 -1.56 11.57 31.21
C GLN A 236 -0.49 12.25 32.08
N GLY A 237 -0.73 13.47 32.60
CA GLY A 237 0.22 14.18 33.45
C GLY A 237 0.64 13.35 34.66
N MET A 238 -0.26 12.49 35.17
CA MET A 238 0.03 11.59 36.29
C MET A 238 0.98 10.44 35.87
N ILE A 239 1.02 10.07 34.59
CA ILE A 239 1.80 8.94 34.04
C ILE A 239 3.12 9.44 33.46
N THR A 240 3.09 10.52 32.69
CA THR A 240 4.25 11.00 31.92
C THR A 240 5.20 11.87 32.74
N LYS A 241 4.75 12.41 33.86
CA LYS A 241 5.53 13.38 34.66
C LYS A 241 6.14 14.52 33.81
N GLY A 242 5.40 14.95 32.77
CA GLY A 242 5.83 16.01 31.85
C GLY A 242 6.77 15.58 30.73
N GLN A 243 7.04 14.29 30.57
CA GLN A 243 7.85 13.81 29.44
C GLN A 243 7.01 13.78 28.13
N PRO A 244 7.63 14.10 26.98
CA PRO A 244 6.93 14.14 25.68
C PRO A 244 6.53 12.75 25.15
N MET A 245 7.02 11.67 25.78
CA MET A 245 6.78 10.29 25.36
C MET A 245 6.29 9.43 26.51
N ILE A 246 5.25 8.65 26.25
CA ILE A 246 4.70 7.66 27.17
C ILE A 246 5.40 6.33 26.90
N ARG A 247 6.24 5.88 27.83
CA ARG A 247 6.99 4.62 27.72
C ARG A 247 6.30 3.46 28.41
N HIS A 248 5.52 3.75 29.44
CA HIS A 248 4.82 2.74 30.26
C HIS A 248 3.39 3.19 30.50
N LEU A 249 2.45 2.34 30.18
CA LEU A 249 1.04 2.48 30.53
C LEU A 249 0.67 1.53 31.67
N PRO A 250 -0.42 1.80 32.40
CA PRO A 250 -0.95 0.88 33.40
C PRO A 250 -1.11 -0.52 32.84
N MET A 251 -1.02 -1.55 33.70
CA MET A 251 -0.93 -2.97 33.33
C MET A 251 -1.95 -3.41 32.28
N PHE A 252 -3.21 -2.95 32.38
CA PHE A 252 -4.28 -3.29 31.41
C PHE A 252 -4.13 -2.62 30.04
N LEU A 253 -3.26 -1.61 29.90
CA LEU A 253 -2.91 -0.94 28.63
C LEU A 253 -1.45 -1.15 28.23
N SER A 254 -0.69 -1.93 28.99
CA SER A 254 0.77 -2.11 28.79
C SER A 254 1.12 -2.65 27.41
N GLY A 255 0.23 -3.45 26.80
CA GLY A 255 0.39 -3.94 25.42
C GLY A 255 0.53 -2.83 24.36
N LEU A 256 -0.04 -1.65 24.61
CA LEU A 256 0.10 -0.50 23.70
C LEU A 256 1.51 0.12 23.72
N THR A 257 2.26 -0.07 24.79
CA THR A 257 3.65 0.42 24.94
C THR A 257 4.68 -0.71 24.92
N ALA A 258 4.28 -1.95 24.67
CA ALA A 258 5.20 -3.08 24.56
C ALA A 258 6.15 -2.88 23.37
N GLY A 259 7.45 -2.70 23.66
CA GLY A 259 8.48 -2.48 22.65
C GLY A 259 8.43 -1.14 21.90
N ARG A 260 7.65 -0.15 22.39
CA ARG A 260 7.48 1.16 21.74
C ARG A 260 7.18 2.26 22.76
N SER A 261 7.35 3.52 22.33
CA SER A 261 6.88 4.70 23.05
C SER A 261 5.74 5.37 22.28
N LEU A 262 4.74 5.85 22.97
CA LEU A 262 3.68 6.65 22.37
C LEU A 262 3.95 8.14 22.64
N PRO A 263 3.67 9.05 21.69
CA PRO A 263 3.75 10.47 21.96
C PRO A 263 2.67 10.87 22.95
N SER A 264 2.98 11.87 23.79
CA SER A 264 1.99 12.46 24.70
C SER A 264 1.00 13.33 23.93
N VAL A 265 -0.22 13.43 24.43
CA VAL A 265 -1.22 14.37 23.91
C VAL A 265 -0.85 15.78 24.37
N ALA A 266 -0.90 16.75 23.47
CA ALA A 266 -0.58 18.13 23.79
C ALA A 266 -1.52 18.71 24.86
N PRO A 267 -1.01 19.54 25.78
CA PRO A 267 -1.84 20.19 26.80
C PRO A 267 -2.95 21.06 26.20
N GLN A 268 -2.66 21.70 25.09
CA GLN A 268 -3.59 22.53 24.33
C GLN A 268 -3.58 22.10 22.85
N PRO A 269 -4.74 21.78 22.26
CA PRO A 269 -4.82 21.41 20.83
C PRO A 269 -4.47 22.59 19.93
N PHE A 270 -3.95 22.31 18.75
CA PHE A 270 -3.58 23.34 17.78
C PHE A 270 -4.73 24.25 17.38
N ARG A 271 -5.96 23.71 17.28
CA ARG A 271 -7.17 24.51 17.00
C ARG A 271 -7.43 25.63 18.00
N ASP A 272 -6.98 25.47 19.24
CA ASP A 272 -7.09 26.50 20.31
C ASP A 272 -5.87 27.43 20.29
N ILE A 273 -4.74 27.01 19.72
CA ILE A 273 -3.50 27.79 19.60
C ILE A 273 -3.55 28.70 18.37
N LEU A 274 -4.03 28.24 17.23
CA LEU A 274 -4.01 28.98 15.98
C LEU A 274 -4.61 30.41 16.09
N PRO A 275 -5.74 30.62 16.76
CA PRO A 275 -6.29 31.99 16.94
C PRO A 275 -5.35 32.96 17.70
N THR A 276 -4.39 32.43 18.46
CA THR A 276 -3.40 33.21 19.21
C THR A 276 -2.15 33.52 18.40
N ILE A 277 -1.95 32.86 17.28
CA ILE A 277 -0.82 33.09 16.39
C ILE A 277 -1.08 34.37 15.59
N LYS A 278 -0.25 35.37 15.83
CA LYS A 278 -0.30 36.60 15.02
C LYS A 278 0.25 36.28 13.62
N GLN A 279 -0.62 36.38 12.63
CA GLN A 279 -0.25 36.22 11.23
C GLN A 279 -0.05 37.62 10.60
N ASP A 280 1.19 38.09 10.66
CA ASP A 280 1.56 39.40 10.10
C ASP A 280 2.04 39.19 8.64
N VAL A 281 1.10 39.13 7.70
CA VAL A 281 1.35 38.89 6.29
C VAL A 281 0.93 40.14 5.52
N PRO A 282 1.85 41.06 5.22
CA PRO A 282 1.53 42.26 4.45
C PRO A 282 1.21 41.87 2.99
N ASN A 283 0.06 42.34 2.47
CA ASN A 283 -0.42 42.06 1.12
C ASN A 283 -0.46 40.53 0.81
N PRO A 284 -1.33 39.78 1.48
CA PRO A 284 -1.34 38.33 1.33
C PRO A 284 -1.65 37.92 -0.10
N LYS A 285 -0.89 36.95 -0.62
CA LYS A 285 -1.06 36.37 -1.95
C LYS A 285 -2.35 35.54 -2.08
N GLY A 286 -2.87 35.07 -0.93
CA GLY A 286 -4.06 34.24 -0.89
C GLY A 286 -4.25 33.57 0.48
N LYS A 287 -5.17 32.60 0.53
CA LYS A 287 -5.54 31.85 1.72
C LYS A 287 -5.30 30.36 1.54
N ILE A 288 -4.70 29.75 2.56
CA ILE A 288 -4.46 28.31 2.63
C ILE A 288 -5.25 27.74 3.81
N ALA A 289 -6.02 26.67 3.57
CA ALA A 289 -6.59 25.89 4.66
C ALA A 289 -5.58 24.86 5.16
N ILE A 290 -5.36 24.78 6.48
CA ILE A 290 -4.58 23.70 7.07
C ILE A 290 -5.51 22.57 7.53
N PHE A 291 -5.24 21.36 7.05
CA PHE A 291 -5.85 20.14 7.57
C PHE A 291 -4.90 19.48 8.56
N THR A 292 -5.25 19.51 9.83
CA THR A 292 -4.41 18.99 10.91
C THR A 292 -4.70 17.52 11.24
N GLY A 293 -5.92 17.05 10.95
CA GLY A 293 -6.36 15.73 11.39
C GLY A 293 -6.23 15.58 12.91
N CYS A 294 -5.90 14.38 13.37
CA CYS A 294 -5.78 14.09 14.80
C CYS A 294 -4.36 14.34 15.36
N LEU A 295 -3.30 14.03 14.59
CA LEU A 295 -1.93 14.09 15.10
C LEU A 295 -1.39 15.51 15.19
N LEU A 296 -1.57 16.33 14.17
CA LEU A 296 -1.10 17.71 14.19
C LEU A 296 -1.94 18.60 15.12
N ASP A 297 -3.21 18.23 15.36
CA ASP A 297 -4.09 18.98 16.23
C ASP A 297 -3.84 18.67 17.71
N PHE A 298 -3.63 17.39 18.07
CA PHE A 298 -3.59 16.95 19.46
C PHE A 298 -2.24 16.44 19.95
N VAL A 299 -1.26 16.25 19.06
CA VAL A 299 0.04 15.66 19.43
C VAL A 299 1.20 16.54 18.99
N TYR A 300 1.31 16.82 17.70
CA TYR A 300 2.43 17.57 17.11
C TYR A 300 2.03 19.02 16.80
N VAL A 301 1.57 19.74 17.81
CA VAL A 301 1.06 21.11 17.68
C VAL A 301 2.13 22.12 17.31
N ASP A 302 3.38 21.87 17.71
CA ASP A 302 4.56 22.61 17.32
C ASP A 302 4.81 22.54 15.82
N ILE A 303 4.73 21.35 15.23
CA ILE A 303 4.84 21.17 13.77
C ILE A 303 3.74 21.94 13.03
N ALA A 304 2.48 21.84 13.50
CA ALA A 304 1.39 22.60 12.90
C ALA A 304 1.61 24.12 12.99
N THR A 305 2.15 24.59 14.12
CA THR A 305 2.51 26.01 14.33
C THR A 305 3.60 26.44 13.35
N ASP A 306 4.63 25.63 13.15
CA ASP A 306 5.73 25.96 12.23
C ASP A 306 5.29 25.90 10.75
N VAL A 307 4.36 25.03 10.40
CA VAL A 307 3.70 25.03 9.06
C VAL A 307 3.02 26.38 8.82
N VAL A 308 2.27 26.90 9.80
CA VAL A 308 1.61 28.21 9.66
C VAL A 308 2.64 29.32 9.48
N LYS A 309 3.69 29.36 10.31
CA LYS A 309 4.76 30.36 10.19
C LYS A 309 5.44 30.31 8.81
N ALA A 310 5.78 29.10 8.35
CA ALA A 310 6.42 28.91 7.05
C ALA A 310 5.55 29.41 5.89
N LEU A 311 4.25 29.13 5.93
CA LEU A 311 3.32 29.60 4.90
C LEU A 311 3.04 31.09 4.98
N ASN A 312 3.04 31.69 6.20
CA ASN A 312 2.99 33.14 6.36
C ASN A 312 4.24 33.81 5.73
N MET A 313 5.42 33.24 5.92
CA MET A 313 6.65 33.71 5.28
C MET A 313 6.60 33.59 3.75
N ALA A 314 5.90 32.56 3.21
CA ALA A 314 5.63 32.44 1.77
C ALA A 314 4.59 33.45 1.25
N GLY A 315 3.95 34.21 2.15
CA GLY A 315 3.00 35.28 1.80
C GLY A 315 1.53 34.84 1.84
N TYR A 316 1.17 33.78 2.54
CA TYR A 316 -0.21 33.29 2.63
C TYR A 316 -0.75 33.39 4.06
N ILE A 317 -2.05 33.70 4.18
CA ILE A 317 -2.78 33.59 5.44
C ILE A 317 -3.25 32.13 5.57
N VAL A 318 -3.08 31.57 6.77
CA VAL A 318 -3.48 30.17 7.05
C VAL A 318 -4.71 30.16 7.95
N GLU A 319 -5.75 29.49 7.51
CA GLU A 319 -6.97 29.28 8.27
C GLU A 319 -7.16 27.79 8.57
N MET A 320 -7.77 27.47 9.70
CA MET A 320 -8.13 26.11 10.06
C MET A 320 -9.66 25.98 10.12
N PRO A 321 -10.30 25.29 9.17
CA PRO A 321 -11.72 24.98 9.28
C PRO A 321 -12.02 24.13 10.52
N LEU A 322 -12.71 24.71 11.50
CA LEU A 322 -12.91 24.09 12.83
C LEU A 322 -13.78 22.82 12.82
N GLY A 323 -14.56 22.61 11.75
CA GLY A 323 -15.41 21.42 11.58
C GLY A 323 -14.65 20.14 11.23
N GLN A 324 -13.36 20.24 10.86
CA GLN A 324 -12.58 19.07 10.47
C GLN A 324 -12.44 18.02 11.58
N ALA A 325 -12.40 16.76 11.18
CA ALA A 325 -12.28 15.59 12.03
C ALA A 325 -11.04 14.76 11.64
N CYS A 326 -10.97 13.50 12.11
CA CYS A 326 -9.99 12.54 11.59
C CYS A 326 -10.16 12.38 10.08
N CYS A 327 -9.06 12.17 9.34
CA CYS A 327 -9.10 11.94 7.89
C CYS A 327 -9.77 10.61 7.46
N GLY A 328 -10.16 9.75 8.40
CA GLY A 328 -10.78 8.47 8.11
C GLY A 328 -9.80 7.34 7.71
N ALA A 329 -8.52 7.62 7.50
CA ALA A 329 -7.55 6.60 7.10
C ALA A 329 -7.53 5.34 8.01
N PRO A 330 -7.62 5.43 9.36
CA PRO A 330 -7.70 4.25 10.20
C PRO A 330 -8.89 3.34 9.84
N ALA A 331 -10.06 3.92 9.56
CA ALA A 331 -11.23 3.17 9.15
C ALA A 331 -11.05 2.55 7.75
N THR A 332 -10.56 3.33 6.78
CA THR A 332 -10.24 2.85 5.43
C THR A 332 -9.31 1.63 5.46
N TYR A 333 -8.18 1.74 6.16
CA TYR A 333 -7.19 0.66 6.21
C TYR A 333 -7.62 -0.56 7.04
N MET A 334 -8.66 -0.43 7.84
CA MET A 334 -9.30 -1.56 8.52
C MET A 334 -10.48 -2.15 7.75
N GLY A 335 -10.89 -1.53 6.65
CA GLY A 335 -12.01 -1.97 5.82
C GLY A 335 -13.38 -1.45 6.29
N ASP A 336 -13.43 -0.52 7.25
CA ASP A 336 -14.66 0.10 7.75
C ASP A 336 -15.05 1.28 6.84
N VAL A 337 -15.68 0.96 5.71
CA VAL A 337 -16.09 1.97 4.72
C VAL A 337 -17.12 2.94 5.28
N GLU A 338 -18.00 2.49 6.16
CA GLU A 338 -19.05 3.33 6.76
C GLU A 338 -18.42 4.49 7.56
N ASN A 339 -17.52 4.18 8.49
CA ASN A 339 -16.83 5.20 9.26
C ASN A 339 -15.85 6.03 8.42
N ALA A 340 -15.22 5.43 7.40
CA ALA A 340 -14.36 6.16 6.47
C ALA A 340 -15.17 7.20 5.68
N LYS A 341 -16.32 6.81 5.14
CA LYS A 341 -17.24 7.69 4.40
C LYS A 341 -17.80 8.80 5.30
N LYS A 342 -18.24 8.45 6.52
CA LYS A 342 -18.71 9.44 7.51
C LYS A 342 -17.66 10.50 7.82
N ALA A 343 -16.40 10.10 8.00
CA ALA A 343 -15.29 11.04 8.20
C ALA A 343 -15.04 11.91 6.97
N ALA A 344 -15.14 11.34 5.77
CA ALA A 344 -14.99 12.07 4.52
C ALA A 344 -16.09 13.11 4.33
N GLU A 345 -17.36 12.76 4.58
CA GLU A 345 -18.50 13.69 4.52
C GLU A 345 -18.34 14.88 5.47
N MET A 346 -17.95 14.62 6.71
CA MET A 346 -17.71 15.69 7.68
C MET A 346 -16.58 16.63 7.22
N ASN A 347 -15.49 16.08 6.72
CA ASN A 347 -14.36 16.88 6.27
C ASN A 347 -14.67 17.65 4.98
N LEU A 348 -15.37 17.07 4.01
CA LEU A 348 -15.79 17.76 2.79
C LEU A 348 -16.68 18.97 3.11
N ASN A 349 -17.63 18.80 4.04
CA ASN A 349 -18.52 19.90 4.44
C ASN A 349 -17.78 20.94 5.30
N ALA A 350 -16.77 20.55 6.08
CA ALA A 350 -16.02 21.48 6.92
C ALA A 350 -14.97 22.29 6.16
N MET A 351 -14.34 21.67 5.16
CA MET A 351 -13.17 22.26 4.47
C MET A 351 -13.57 23.38 3.51
N GLU A 352 -14.80 23.36 2.95
CA GLU A 352 -15.29 24.38 2.00
C GLU A 352 -14.18 24.80 1.02
N ALA A 353 -13.66 23.82 0.27
CA ALA A 353 -12.44 23.94 -0.53
C ALA A 353 -12.43 25.12 -1.51
N GLU A 354 -13.62 25.57 -1.94
CA GLU A 354 -13.79 26.72 -2.83
C GLU A 354 -13.30 28.06 -2.22
N LYS A 355 -13.22 28.17 -0.90
CA LYS A 355 -12.78 29.39 -0.19
C LYS A 355 -11.27 29.57 -0.17
N TYR A 356 -10.49 28.56 -0.55
CA TYR A 356 -9.06 28.52 -0.40
C TYR A 356 -8.35 28.30 -1.72
N ASP A 357 -7.15 28.86 -1.87
CA ASP A 357 -6.29 28.62 -3.02
C ASP A 357 -5.67 27.22 -2.94
N TYR A 358 -5.26 26.83 -1.74
CA TYR A 358 -4.65 25.54 -1.44
C TYR A 358 -5.15 24.97 -0.12
N ILE A 359 -5.05 23.66 0.01
CA ILE A 359 -5.28 22.92 1.25
C ILE A 359 -3.99 22.16 1.55
N VAL A 360 -3.45 22.32 2.74
CA VAL A 360 -2.18 21.71 3.13
C VAL A 360 -2.34 20.81 4.34
N SER A 361 -1.64 19.68 4.33
CA SER A 361 -1.40 18.88 5.53
C SER A 361 0.07 18.50 5.61
N ALA A 362 0.66 18.52 6.80
CA ALA A 362 1.99 17.97 7.06
C ALA A 362 1.94 16.49 7.47
N CYS A 363 0.80 15.82 7.26
CA CYS A 363 0.64 14.39 7.45
C CYS A 363 0.37 13.70 6.11
N PRO A 364 1.33 12.94 5.55
CA PRO A 364 1.15 12.26 4.26
C PRO A 364 -0.06 11.33 4.19
N THR A 365 -0.38 10.67 5.31
CA THR A 365 -1.56 9.80 5.40
C THR A 365 -2.86 10.60 5.29
N CYS A 366 -2.92 11.77 5.93
CA CYS A 366 -4.08 12.65 5.80
C CYS A 366 -4.20 13.22 4.38
N THR A 367 -3.09 13.70 3.80
CA THR A 367 -3.07 14.21 2.42
C THR A 367 -3.56 13.17 1.43
N HIS A 368 -3.09 11.92 1.55
CA HIS A 368 -3.55 10.81 0.71
C HIS A 368 -5.04 10.54 0.91
N ALA A 369 -5.50 10.40 2.16
CA ALA A 369 -6.90 10.13 2.46
C ALA A 369 -7.85 11.21 1.91
N LEU A 370 -7.51 12.50 2.09
CA LEU A 370 -8.30 13.61 1.54
C LEU A 370 -8.43 13.54 0.00
N ARG A 371 -7.36 13.16 -0.68
CA ARG A 371 -7.35 13.04 -2.14
C ARG A 371 -8.14 11.83 -2.64
N ASP A 372 -8.31 10.81 -1.81
CA ASP A 372 -9.02 9.57 -2.16
C ASP A 372 -10.51 9.62 -1.77
N TYR A 373 -11.01 10.69 -1.17
CA TYR A 373 -12.43 10.84 -0.86
C TYR A 373 -13.33 10.71 -2.10
N VAL A 374 -12.83 11.03 -3.28
CA VAL A 374 -13.55 10.85 -4.55
C VAL A 374 -14.03 9.40 -4.76
N ASP A 375 -13.34 8.42 -4.18
CA ASP A 375 -13.70 7.01 -4.32
C ASP A 375 -14.94 6.61 -3.53
N PHE A 376 -15.31 7.38 -2.49
CA PHE A 376 -16.48 7.13 -1.67
C PHE A 376 -17.77 7.69 -2.24
N PHE A 377 -17.70 8.62 -3.21
CA PHE A 377 -18.84 9.39 -3.67
C PHE A 377 -19.12 9.29 -5.17
N LYS A 378 -18.67 8.21 -5.82
CA LYS A 378 -18.87 8.00 -7.28
C LYS A 378 -20.35 8.02 -7.69
N ASP A 379 -21.23 7.61 -6.78
CA ASP A 379 -22.67 7.55 -7.00
C ASP A 379 -23.43 8.79 -6.46
N ASP A 380 -22.70 9.79 -5.92
CA ASP A 380 -23.26 11.03 -5.39
C ASP A 380 -22.60 12.25 -6.08
N PRO A 381 -23.22 12.82 -7.13
CA PRO A 381 -22.59 13.87 -7.94
C PRO A 381 -22.26 15.16 -7.16
N GLU A 382 -23.05 15.51 -6.12
CA GLU A 382 -22.78 16.71 -5.32
C GLU A 382 -21.55 16.51 -4.44
N MET A 383 -21.49 15.41 -3.72
CA MET A 383 -20.34 15.09 -2.87
C MET A 383 -19.09 14.78 -3.69
N LEU A 384 -19.24 14.15 -4.86
CA LEU A 384 -18.13 13.89 -5.77
C LEU A 384 -17.49 15.20 -6.24
N LYS A 385 -18.30 16.20 -6.63
CA LYS A 385 -17.78 17.52 -7.02
C LYS A 385 -16.98 18.19 -5.90
N LYS A 386 -17.50 18.16 -4.66
CA LYS A 386 -16.76 18.67 -3.48
C LYS A 386 -15.44 17.91 -3.28
N ALA A 387 -15.46 16.58 -3.43
CA ALA A 387 -14.28 15.74 -3.27
C ALA A 387 -13.23 15.98 -4.37
N GLU A 388 -13.64 16.18 -5.62
CA GLU A 388 -12.76 16.53 -6.73
C GLU A 388 -12.11 17.90 -6.52
N GLU A 389 -12.86 18.89 -6.06
CA GLU A 389 -12.32 20.21 -5.73
C GLU A 389 -11.33 20.13 -4.57
N LEU A 390 -11.68 19.43 -3.48
CA LEU A 390 -10.77 19.18 -2.37
C LEU A 390 -9.48 18.50 -2.87
N ARG A 391 -9.60 17.44 -3.67
CA ARG A 391 -8.48 16.70 -4.25
C ARG A 391 -7.55 17.59 -5.06
N SER A 392 -8.10 18.48 -5.89
CA SER A 392 -7.32 19.35 -6.79
C SER A 392 -6.46 20.36 -6.02
N LYS A 393 -6.93 20.81 -4.86
CA LYS A 393 -6.28 21.83 -4.03
C LYS A 393 -5.46 21.26 -2.87
N THR A 394 -5.56 19.94 -2.58
CA THR A 394 -4.89 19.30 -1.45
C THR A 394 -3.47 18.86 -1.78
N PHE A 395 -2.49 19.36 -1.03
CA PHE A 395 -1.08 19.06 -1.17
C PHE A 395 -0.43 18.71 0.18
N ASP A 396 0.60 17.88 0.13
CA ASP A 396 1.55 17.76 1.22
C ASP A 396 2.34 19.05 1.40
N PHE A 397 2.75 19.36 2.63
CA PHE A 397 3.47 20.58 2.93
C PHE A 397 4.73 20.79 2.07
N CYS A 398 5.58 19.78 1.95
CA CYS A 398 6.81 19.89 1.15
C CYS A 398 6.50 20.10 -0.34
N LYS A 399 5.50 19.42 -0.86
CA LYS A 399 5.03 19.62 -2.24
C LYS A 399 4.52 21.04 -2.45
N LEU A 400 3.68 21.53 -1.55
CA LEU A 400 3.13 22.89 -1.65
C LEU A 400 4.25 23.93 -1.59
N VAL A 401 5.14 23.86 -0.61
CA VAL A 401 6.25 24.83 -0.48
C VAL A 401 7.14 24.83 -1.73
N SER A 402 7.45 23.65 -2.30
CA SER A 402 8.19 23.56 -3.56
C SER A 402 7.46 24.23 -4.72
N MET A 403 6.13 24.04 -4.84
CA MET A 403 5.29 24.71 -5.85
C MET A 403 5.24 26.24 -5.67
N LEU A 404 5.33 26.72 -4.46
CA LEU A 404 5.35 28.16 -4.15
C LEU A 404 6.73 28.81 -4.36
N GLY A 405 7.73 28.04 -4.77
CA GLY A 405 9.08 28.53 -5.07
C GLY A 405 10.05 28.45 -3.87
N GLY A 406 9.71 27.66 -2.85
CA GLY A 406 10.50 27.51 -1.63
C GLY A 406 10.12 28.50 -0.54
N LEU A 407 10.89 28.50 0.56
CA LEU A 407 10.75 29.46 1.66
C LEU A 407 11.85 30.55 1.53
N PRO A 408 11.57 31.78 1.97
CA PRO A 408 12.59 32.84 1.99
C PRO A 408 13.71 32.48 2.99
N ASP A 409 14.92 32.98 2.74
CA ASP A 409 16.05 32.84 3.64
C ASP A 409 15.77 33.54 4.98
N THR A 410 15.91 32.83 6.08
CA THR A 410 15.56 33.31 7.42
C THR A 410 16.76 33.67 8.29
N GLY A 411 17.96 33.68 7.72
CA GLY A 411 19.18 34.07 8.45
C GLY A 411 20.31 33.04 8.38
N ASP A 412 21.17 33.04 9.42
CA ASP A 412 22.43 32.28 9.35
C ASP A 412 22.31 30.76 9.45
N GLY A 413 21.13 30.27 9.81
CA GLY A 413 20.87 28.84 9.99
C GLY A 413 21.59 28.24 11.21
N VAL A 414 21.18 27.06 11.61
CA VAL A 414 21.84 26.27 12.65
C VAL A 414 22.56 25.10 11.99
N PRO A 415 23.91 24.98 12.13
CA PRO A 415 24.63 23.85 11.59
C PRO A 415 24.11 22.54 12.17
N MET A 416 23.56 21.67 11.29
CA MET A 416 23.07 20.36 11.70
C MET A 416 23.18 19.33 10.56
N LYS A 417 23.45 18.09 10.94
CA LYS A 417 23.39 16.92 10.04
C LYS A 417 22.01 16.30 10.19
N VAL A 418 21.33 16.09 9.08
CA VAL A 418 20.03 15.45 9.03
C VAL A 418 20.03 14.27 8.07
N THR A 419 19.18 13.30 8.35
CA THR A 419 18.86 12.24 7.40
C THR A 419 17.35 12.20 7.18
N TYR A 420 16.90 11.60 6.08
CA TYR A 420 15.50 11.58 5.72
C TYR A 420 15.03 10.18 5.36
N HIS A 421 13.90 9.74 5.96
CA HIS A 421 13.22 8.50 5.64
C HIS A 421 12.00 8.79 4.77
N ASP A 422 11.91 8.13 3.61
CA ASP A 422 10.79 8.27 2.68
C ASP A 422 9.56 7.53 3.22
N SER A 423 8.59 8.27 3.75
CA SER A 423 7.35 7.67 4.22
C SER A 423 6.58 7.03 3.05
N CYS A 424 5.98 5.86 3.30
CA CYS A 424 5.26 5.10 2.27
C CYS A 424 4.18 5.93 1.56
N HIS A 425 3.37 6.67 2.33
CA HIS A 425 2.30 7.49 1.77
C HIS A 425 2.83 8.67 0.96
N LEU A 426 3.88 9.31 1.41
CA LEU A 426 4.45 10.44 0.69
C LEU A 426 5.11 10.00 -0.63
N ASN A 427 5.97 9.00 -0.54
CA ASN A 427 6.73 8.50 -1.69
C ASN A 427 5.84 7.73 -2.67
N ARG A 428 5.19 6.64 -2.22
CA ARG A 428 4.56 5.67 -3.14
C ARG A 428 3.14 6.03 -3.54
N TYR A 429 2.39 6.70 -2.68
CA TYR A 429 1.01 7.06 -2.95
C TYR A 429 0.86 8.50 -3.46
N LEU A 430 1.61 9.45 -2.91
CA LEU A 430 1.54 10.85 -3.34
C LEU A 430 2.60 11.23 -4.40
N GLY A 431 3.63 10.39 -4.61
CA GLY A 431 4.68 10.63 -5.58
C GLY A 431 5.60 11.82 -5.24
N VAL A 432 5.64 12.23 -3.97
CA VAL A 432 6.48 13.32 -3.47
C VAL A 432 7.77 12.71 -2.93
N THR A 433 8.89 12.90 -3.65
CA THR A 433 10.16 12.21 -3.37
C THR A 433 11.38 13.11 -3.39
N LYS A 434 11.34 14.20 -4.17
CA LYS A 434 12.45 15.12 -4.36
C LYS A 434 12.31 16.38 -3.52
N GLU A 435 11.09 16.82 -3.35
CA GLU A 435 10.74 18.11 -2.76
C GLU A 435 11.29 18.26 -1.33
N GLN A 436 11.23 17.21 -0.53
CA GLN A 436 11.79 17.22 0.84
C GLN A 436 13.32 17.42 0.83
N ARG A 437 14.00 16.71 -0.08
CA ARG A 437 15.45 16.79 -0.22
C ARG A 437 15.90 18.14 -0.76
N GLU A 438 15.14 18.69 -1.69
CA GLU A 438 15.39 20.04 -2.24
C GLU A 438 15.22 21.10 -1.15
N LEU A 439 14.17 21.00 -0.34
CA LEU A 439 13.94 21.92 0.79
C LEU A 439 15.02 21.79 1.86
N LEU A 440 15.40 20.56 2.24
CA LEU A 440 16.46 20.33 3.21
C LEU A 440 17.81 20.89 2.73
N LYS A 441 18.15 20.68 1.47
CA LYS A 441 19.40 21.21 0.86
C LYS A 441 19.39 22.72 0.72
N ALA A 442 18.22 23.32 0.52
CA ALA A 442 18.06 24.77 0.45
C ALA A 442 18.09 25.43 1.83
N THR A 443 17.87 24.66 2.92
CA THR A 443 17.91 25.20 4.29
C THR A 443 19.34 25.44 4.74
N LYS A 444 19.65 26.69 5.05
CA LYS A 444 21.00 27.13 5.45
C LYS A 444 21.47 26.43 6.72
N GLY A 445 22.70 25.96 6.72
CA GLY A 445 23.28 25.22 7.83
C GLY A 445 22.93 23.72 7.89
N VAL A 446 22.01 23.23 7.05
CA VAL A 446 21.61 21.82 7.01
C VAL A 446 22.51 21.04 6.04
N GLU A 447 23.13 19.97 6.54
CA GLU A 447 23.82 18.95 5.74
C GLU A 447 22.95 17.69 5.66
N LEU A 448 22.39 17.41 4.47
CA LEU A 448 21.60 16.18 4.25
C LEU A 448 22.54 14.99 4.00
N ILE A 449 22.48 14.01 4.89
CA ILE A 449 23.16 12.72 4.75
C ILE A 449 22.11 11.68 4.40
N GLU A 450 22.17 11.12 3.19
CA GLU A 450 21.19 10.11 2.76
C GLU A 450 21.30 8.82 3.59
N MET A 451 20.15 8.34 4.02
CA MET A 451 20.00 7.08 4.72
C MET A 451 20.12 5.92 3.73
N HIS A 452 20.85 4.86 4.10
CA HIS A 452 20.80 3.61 3.36
C HIS A 452 19.39 3.02 3.41
N ASP A 453 18.84 2.59 2.27
CA ASP A 453 17.47 2.05 2.17
C ASP A 453 16.39 3.02 2.70
N CYS A 454 16.53 4.30 2.44
CA CYS A 454 15.66 5.37 2.94
C CYS A 454 14.16 5.16 2.64
N ASP A 455 13.82 4.34 1.66
CA ASP A 455 12.45 4.01 1.25
C ASP A 455 11.92 2.68 1.82
N LYS A 456 12.68 1.97 2.65
CA LYS A 456 12.17 0.77 3.33
C LYS A 456 10.97 1.09 4.22
N CYS A 457 10.03 0.15 4.29
CA CYS A 457 8.91 0.28 5.22
C CYS A 457 9.42 0.27 6.66
N CYS A 458 8.94 1.21 7.47
CA CYS A 458 9.31 1.32 8.89
C CYS A 458 8.57 0.36 9.82
N GLY A 459 7.72 -0.51 9.29
CA GLY A 459 6.94 -1.48 10.08
C GLY A 459 5.74 -0.89 10.84
N PHE A 460 5.59 0.43 10.92
CA PHE A 460 4.55 1.04 11.74
C PHE A 460 3.13 0.70 11.27
N GLY A 461 2.78 0.96 10.01
CA GLY A 461 1.49 0.62 9.40
C GLY A 461 0.25 1.07 10.19
N GLY A 462 0.35 2.09 11.05
CA GLY A 462 -0.73 2.57 11.90
C GLY A 462 -1.27 1.47 12.83
N SER A 463 -2.51 1.01 12.59
CA SER A 463 -3.13 -0.07 13.38
C SER A 463 -2.36 -1.40 13.34
N TYR A 464 -1.52 -1.62 12.34
CA TYR A 464 -0.70 -2.82 12.21
C TYR A 464 0.26 -2.98 13.40
N SER A 465 0.90 -1.91 13.83
CA SER A 465 1.81 -1.92 14.96
C SER A 465 1.14 -2.30 16.29
N VAL A 466 -0.16 -2.11 16.39
CA VAL A 466 -0.96 -2.51 17.56
C VAL A 466 -1.44 -3.94 17.43
N LYS A 467 -1.87 -4.36 16.22
CA LYS A 467 -2.34 -5.74 15.96
C LYS A 467 -1.23 -6.78 15.98
N PHE A 468 -0.05 -6.41 15.47
CA PHE A 468 1.09 -7.31 15.27
C PHE A 468 2.39 -6.67 15.78
N PRO A 469 2.51 -6.36 17.10
CA PRO A 469 3.68 -5.70 17.64
C PRO A 469 4.96 -6.50 17.44
N GLU A 470 4.90 -7.81 17.53
CA GLU A 470 5.99 -8.75 17.31
C GLU A 470 6.49 -8.79 15.85
N MET A 471 5.64 -8.42 14.91
CA MET A 471 6.02 -8.30 13.49
C MET A 471 6.42 -6.87 13.12
N SER A 472 5.81 -5.89 13.77
CA SER A 472 6.04 -4.47 13.49
C SER A 472 7.44 -4.01 13.92
N ALA A 473 7.88 -4.44 15.10
CA ALA A 473 9.15 -3.99 15.68
C ALA A 473 10.40 -4.47 14.93
N PRO A 474 10.46 -5.71 14.37
CA PRO A 474 11.63 -6.17 13.60
C PRO A 474 11.71 -5.64 12.16
N ILE A 475 10.60 -5.12 11.58
CA ILE A 475 10.60 -4.52 10.25
C ILE A 475 11.33 -3.19 10.26
#